data_9d4ebd196b74e8fe9b0d94b640f6e707
#
_entry.id   9d4ebd196b74e8fe9b0d94b640f6e707
#
_cell.length_a   1.000
_cell.length_b   1.000
_cell.length_c   1.000
_cell.angle_alpha   90.00
_cell.angle_beta   90.00
_cell.angle_gamma   90.00
#
_symmetry.space_group_name_H-M   'P 1'
#
loop_
_entity.id
_entity.type
_entity.pdbx_description
1 polymer ?
#
loop_
_entity_poly.entity_id
_entity_poly.type
_entity_poly.pdbx_seq_one_letter_code
_entity_poly.pdbx_strand_id
1 'polypeptide(L)'
;MTEQYHRWHSPNLNLDLEMLVFGDRGFPVILFPTTKGRYHQNKDFGLIDCVKWFVDEGLVKIYCPDTIDDLSWYNKGIHPADRARNYSWYDKMLVEELAPWAMHETGVNKVAVAGCSFGGYHAANFAFKHPEMVSHLFTMGGAFDIKMFTDGFYNDDIFYNNPVDFLPGSNKPELWQMNIILGTSEHDMCKDYNIRMSNILNEKNMNHWLDIRPFAKHDWPIWKEMFPHYLSTIK
;
A
#
# COMPACT_ATOMS: atom_id res chain seq x y z
N MET A 1 18.81 -6.84 12.58
CA MET A 1 17.36 -6.62 12.36
C MET A 1 16.59 -7.73 13.04
N THR A 2 15.73 -7.39 14.00
CA THR A 2 14.79 -8.33 14.61
C THR A 2 13.66 -8.64 13.65
N GLU A 3 13.17 -9.87 13.69
CA GLU A 3 12.02 -10.34 12.95
C GLU A 3 11.04 -10.97 13.92
N GLN A 4 9.77 -10.58 13.85
CA GLN A 4 8.70 -11.09 14.69
C GLN A 4 7.56 -11.58 13.79
N TYR A 5 7.01 -12.75 14.11
CA TYR A 5 5.83 -13.29 13.45
C TYR A 5 4.61 -13.08 14.34
N HIS A 6 3.55 -12.59 13.75
CA HIS A 6 2.26 -12.38 14.41
C HIS A 6 1.16 -13.10 13.67
N ARG A 7 0.22 -13.64 14.42
CA ARG A 7 -1.04 -14.18 13.93
C ARG A 7 -2.14 -13.73 14.87
N TRP A 8 -3.22 -13.19 14.31
CA TRP A 8 -4.39 -12.78 15.10
C TRP A 8 -5.68 -13.09 14.34
N HIS A 9 -6.76 -13.27 15.10
CA HIS A 9 -8.09 -13.35 14.51
C HIS A 9 -8.63 -11.94 14.28
N SER A 10 -8.92 -11.58 13.03
CA SER A 10 -9.53 -10.31 12.69
C SER A 10 -11.05 -10.38 12.88
N PRO A 11 -11.64 -9.61 13.79
CA PRO A 11 -13.09 -9.54 13.94
C PRO A 11 -13.77 -8.91 12.72
N ASN A 12 -13.08 -8.02 12.00
CA ASN A 12 -13.64 -7.38 10.81
C ASN A 12 -13.73 -8.33 9.60
N LEU A 13 -12.77 -9.25 9.48
CA LEU A 13 -12.73 -10.21 8.37
C LEU A 13 -13.27 -11.59 8.77
N ASN A 14 -13.43 -11.85 10.07
CA ASN A 14 -13.78 -13.16 10.63
C ASN A 14 -12.85 -14.28 10.13
N LEU A 15 -11.55 -13.99 10.07
CA LEU A 15 -10.50 -14.94 9.69
C LEU A 15 -9.18 -14.61 10.40
N ASP A 16 -8.29 -15.60 10.44
CA ASP A 16 -6.95 -15.39 10.97
C ASP A 16 -6.06 -14.77 9.91
N LEU A 17 -5.36 -13.71 10.29
CA LEU A 17 -4.34 -13.04 9.49
C LEU A 17 -2.95 -13.30 10.05
N GLU A 18 -1.97 -13.20 9.17
CA GLU A 18 -0.56 -13.36 9.51
C GLU A 18 0.23 -12.10 9.11
N MET A 19 1.31 -11.81 9.83
CA MET A 19 2.15 -10.65 9.59
C MET A 19 3.59 -10.94 10.04
N LEU A 20 4.57 -10.44 9.28
CA LEU A 20 5.94 -10.26 9.77
C LEU A 20 6.16 -8.80 10.14
N VAL A 21 6.88 -8.60 11.24
CA VAL A 21 7.32 -7.28 11.70
C VAL A 21 8.83 -7.26 11.79
N PHE A 22 9.46 -6.25 11.21
CA PHE A 22 10.90 -6.06 11.19
C PHE A 22 11.28 -4.78 11.95
N GLY A 23 12.19 -4.92 12.92
CA GLY A 23 12.64 -3.83 13.79
C GLY A 23 11.90 -3.74 15.11
N ASP A 24 12.55 -3.08 16.09
CA ASP A 24 12.03 -2.91 17.46
C ASP A 24 11.43 -1.53 17.67
N ARG A 25 11.89 -0.55 16.91
CA ARG A 25 11.53 0.88 17.00
C ARG A 25 11.62 1.56 15.65
N GLY A 26 11.19 2.81 15.59
CA GLY A 26 11.24 3.65 14.40
C GLY A 26 9.86 3.99 13.87
N PHE A 27 9.82 4.76 12.79
CA PHE A 27 8.57 5.18 12.18
C PHE A 27 7.85 3.97 11.55
N PRO A 28 6.54 3.74 11.79
CA PRO A 28 5.83 2.57 11.32
C PRO A 28 5.56 2.65 9.81
N VAL A 29 5.98 1.61 9.10
CA VAL A 29 5.75 1.44 7.65
C VAL A 29 4.94 0.17 7.43
N ILE A 30 3.71 0.28 6.94
CA ILE A 30 2.93 -0.86 6.49
C ILE A 30 3.31 -1.14 5.03
N LEU A 31 3.92 -2.29 4.78
CA LEU A 31 4.43 -2.70 3.47
C LEU A 31 3.59 -3.85 2.91
N PHE A 32 2.73 -3.53 1.96
CA PHE A 32 1.85 -4.50 1.32
C PHE A 32 2.61 -5.39 0.33
N PRO A 33 2.29 -6.69 0.25
CA PRO A 33 2.84 -7.58 -0.78
C PRO A 33 2.28 -7.27 -2.17
N THR A 34 2.85 -7.85 -3.20
CA THR A 34 2.32 -7.75 -4.57
C THR A 34 1.07 -8.62 -4.74
N THR A 35 0.53 -8.70 -5.96
CA THR A 35 -0.63 -9.53 -6.32
C THR A 35 -0.60 -10.90 -5.67
N LYS A 36 -1.65 -11.23 -4.89
CA LYS A 36 -1.84 -12.53 -4.21
C LYS A 36 -0.66 -12.92 -3.31
N GLY A 37 0.18 -11.94 -2.95
CA GLY A 37 1.31 -12.15 -2.06
C GLY A 37 0.87 -12.32 -0.62
N ARG A 38 1.67 -13.12 0.13
CA ARG A 38 1.50 -13.34 1.56
C ARG A 38 2.45 -12.43 2.34
N TYR A 39 2.24 -12.35 3.63
CA TYR A 39 3.00 -11.55 4.61
C TYR A 39 4.53 -11.71 4.51
N HIS A 40 5.03 -12.83 4.02
CA HIS A 40 6.47 -13.12 3.90
C HIS A 40 7.10 -12.71 2.56
N GLN A 41 6.28 -12.39 1.54
CA GLN A 41 6.74 -12.19 0.16
C GLN A 41 7.82 -11.10 0.03
N ASN A 42 7.65 -9.95 0.68
CA ASN A 42 8.61 -8.85 0.63
C ASN A 42 9.99 -9.25 1.17
N LYS A 43 10.03 -10.15 2.17
CA LYS A 43 11.25 -10.77 2.68
C LYS A 43 11.84 -11.73 1.66
N ASP A 44 11.04 -12.68 1.17
CA ASP A 44 11.51 -13.75 0.29
C ASP A 44 12.13 -13.22 -1.01
N PHE A 45 11.64 -12.09 -1.50
CA PHE A 45 12.18 -11.41 -2.68
C PHE A 45 13.27 -10.36 -2.35
N GLY A 46 13.69 -10.25 -1.09
CA GLY A 46 14.81 -9.42 -0.65
C GLY A 46 14.51 -7.92 -0.61
N LEU A 47 13.23 -7.52 -0.58
CA LEU A 47 12.87 -6.10 -0.43
C LEU A 47 13.15 -5.60 1.00
N ILE A 48 13.02 -6.48 1.99
CA ILE A 48 13.38 -6.17 3.39
C ILE A 48 14.89 -6.03 3.55
N ASP A 49 15.68 -6.87 2.87
CA ASP A 49 17.14 -6.84 2.97
C ASP A 49 17.73 -5.52 2.44
N CYS A 50 17.14 -4.94 1.39
CA CYS A 50 17.64 -3.69 0.82
C CYS A 50 17.42 -2.47 1.74
N VAL A 51 16.53 -2.58 2.74
CA VAL A 51 16.24 -1.53 3.72
C VAL A 51 16.71 -1.89 5.14
N LYS A 52 17.47 -2.97 5.27
CA LYS A 52 17.96 -3.47 6.56
C LYS A 52 18.65 -2.40 7.40
N TRP A 53 19.41 -1.53 6.79
CA TRP A 53 20.09 -0.43 7.48
C TRP A 53 19.08 0.50 8.20
N PHE A 54 18.00 0.90 7.53
CA PHE A 54 16.97 1.76 8.13
C PHE A 54 16.31 1.13 9.35
N VAL A 55 16.12 -0.20 9.30
CA VAL A 55 15.53 -0.97 10.39
C VAL A 55 16.53 -1.13 11.54
N ASP A 56 17.79 -1.45 11.25
CA ASP A 56 18.84 -1.65 12.27
C ASP A 56 19.15 -0.36 13.03
N GLU A 57 19.16 0.79 12.33
CA GLU A 57 19.32 2.11 12.96
C GLU A 57 18.05 2.55 13.72
N GLY A 58 16.95 1.81 13.62
CA GLY A 58 15.69 2.15 14.27
C GLY A 58 15.02 3.40 13.70
N LEU A 59 15.25 3.68 12.42
CA LEU A 59 14.58 4.77 11.70
C LEU A 59 13.18 4.37 11.30
N VAL A 60 12.98 3.11 10.93
CA VAL A 60 11.68 2.54 10.57
C VAL A 60 11.44 1.19 11.25
N LYS A 61 10.17 0.90 11.51
CA LYS A 61 9.66 -0.42 11.89
C LYS A 61 8.66 -0.86 10.81
N ILE A 62 8.92 -2.01 10.16
CA ILE A 62 8.17 -2.43 8.97
C ILE A 62 7.19 -3.53 9.34
N TYR A 63 5.92 -3.36 8.98
CA TYR A 63 4.82 -4.29 9.16
C TYR A 63 4.40 -4.84 7.81
N CYS A 64 4.56 -6.14 7.59
CA CYS A 64 4.23 -6.84 6.35
C CYS A 64 2.99 -7.74 6.57
N PRO A 65 1.76 -7.23 6.39
CA PRO A 65 0.54 -8.02 6.59
C PRO A 65 0.26 -8.94 5.41
N ASP A 66 -0.59 -9.94 5.65
CA ASP A 66 -1.30 -10.65 4.59
C ASP A 66 -2.25 -9.73 3.82
N THR A 67 -2.58 -10.12 2.61
CA THR A 67 -3.71 -9.58 1.84
C THR A 67 -4.82 -10.63 1.70
N ILE A 68 -5.99 -10.17 1.26
CA ILE A 68 -7.13 -11.04 0.97
C ILE A 68 -7.48 -11.08 -0.52
N ASP A 69 -6.50 -10.93 -1.38
CA ASP A 69 -6.71 -10.85 -2.83
C ASP A 69 -7.52 -12.02 -3.38
N ASP A 70 -7.24 -13.26 -2.90
CA ASP A 70 -7.96 -14.48 -3.29
C ASP A 70 -9.38 -14.55 -2.72
N LEU A 71 -9.75 -13.72 -1.77
CA LEU A 71 -11.10 -13.60 -1.22
C LEU A 71 -11.83 -12.36 -1.74
N SER A 72 -11.12 -11.45 -2.40
CA SER A 72 -11.62 -10.19 -2.94
C SER A 72 -11.41 -10.10 -4.45
N TRP A 73 -10.65 -9.13 -4.93
CA TRP A 73 -10.53 -8.78 -6.36
C TRP A 73 -10.17 -9.95 -7.28
N TYR A 74 -9.32 -10.88 -6.83
CA TYR A 74 -8.88 -12.03 -7.60
C TYR A 74 -9.82 -13.25 -7.50
N ASN A 75 -10.87 -13.18 -6.66
CA ASN A 75 -11.86 -14.26 -6.59
C ASN A 75 -12.88 -14.15 -7.73
N LYS A 76 -12.55 -14.73 -8.88
CA LYS A 76 -13.45 -14.75 -10.04
C LYS A 76 -14.65 -15.71 -9.85
N GLY A 77 -14.69 -16.50 -8.77
CA GLY A 77 -15.79 -17.41 -8.45
C GLY A 77 -16.97 -16.75 -7.74
N ILE A 78 -16.84 -15.47 -7.31
CA ILE A 78 -17.91 -14.71 -6.65
C ILE A 78 -18.29 -13.48 -7.45
N HIS A 79 -19.48 -12.94 -7.17
CA HIS A 79 -19.96 -11.73 -7.84
C HIS A 79 -19.05 -10.52 -7.54
N PRO A 80 -18.83 -9.56 -8.47
CA PRO A 80 -17.99 -8.40 -8.25
C PRO A 80 -18.41 -7.53 -7.04
N ALA A 81 -19.70 -7.45 -6.72
CA ALA A 81 -20.16 -6.78 -5.52
C ALA A 81 -19.63 -7.43 -4.24
N ASP A 82 -19.51 -8.77 -4.22
CA ASP A 82 -18.96 -9.49 -3.08
C ASP A 82 -17.45 -9.31 -2.97
N ARG A 83 -16.73 -9.24 -4.12
CA ARG A 83 -15.31 -8.90 -4.15
C ARG A 83 -15.06 -7.54 -3.52
N ALA A 84 -15.83 -6.53 -3.93
CA ALA A 84 -15.72 -5.16 -3.43
C ALA A 84 -16.06 -5.08 -1.93
N ARG A 85 -17.15 -5.75 -1.50
CA ARG A 85 -17.54 -5.80 -0.09
C ARG A 85 -16.47 -6.47 0.77
N ASN A 86 -15.91 -7.59 0.32
CA ASN A 86 -14.82 -8.26 1.05
C ASN A 86 -13.60 -7.33 1.18
N TYR A 87 -13.29 -6.58 0.13
CA TYR A 87 -12.21 -5.61 0.18
C TYR A 87 -12.53 -4.43 1.12
N SER A 88 -13.78 -3.98 1.21
CA SER A 88 -14.20 -2.97 2.19
C SER A 88 -14.03 -3.47 3.64
N TRP A 89 -14.20 -4.76 3.91
CA TRP A 89 -13.88 -5.36 5.21
C TRP A 89 -12.37 -5.41 5.48
N TYR A 90 -11.56 -5.64 4.43
CA TYR A 90 -10.09 -5.57 4.55
C TYR A 90 -9.63 -4.14 4.89
N ASP A 91 -10.17 -3.14 4.21
CA ASP A 91 -9.93 -1.74 4.50
C ASP A 91 -10.30 -1.40 5.96
N LYS A 92 -11.44 -1.90 6.43
CA LYS A 92 -11.86 -1.72 7.83
C LYS A 92 -10.90 -2.38 8.83
N MET A 93 -10.38 -3.57 8.52
CA MET A 93 -9.34 -4.21 9.33
C MET A 93 -8.07 -3.35 9.38
N LEU A 94 -7.65 -2.76 8.27
CA LEU A 94 -6.49 -1.86 8.26
C LEU A 94 -6.72 -0.64 9.17
N VAL A 95 -7.91 -0.06 9.14
CA VAL A 95 -8.30 1.13 9.94
C VAL A 95 -8.44 0.82 11.42
N GLU A 96 -9.09 -0.27 11.76
CA GLU A 96 -9.51 -0.56 13.15
C GLU A 96 -8.53 -1.46 13.90
N GLU A 97 -7.68 -2.20 13.18
CA GLU A 97 -6.78 -3.18 13.81
C GLU A 97 -5.30 -2.85 13.52
N LEU A 98 -4.87 -2.93 12.25
CA LEU A 98 -3.44 -2.91 11.93
C LEU A 98 -2.79 -1.55 12.11
N ALA A 99 -3.37 -0.49 11.54
CA ALA A 99 -2.76 0.85 11.63
C ALA A 99 -2.76 1.37 13.08
N PRO A 100 -3.85 1.22 13.89
CA PRO A 100 -3.82 1.55 15.31
C PRO A 100 -2.78 0.73 16.10
N TRP A 101 -2.62 -0.55 15.79
CA TRP A 101 -1.58 -1.37 16.42
C TRP A 101 -0.19 -0.80 16.14
N ALA A 102 0.15 -0.55 14.86
CA ALA A 102 1.46 -0.01 14.49
C ALA A 102 1.72 1.37 15.11
N MET A 103 0.72 2.24 15.13
CA MET A 103 0.80 3.56 15.78
C MET A 103 1.02 3.46 17.29
N HIS A 104 0.29 2.58 17.96
CA HIS A 104 0.41 2.37 19.41
C HIS A 104 1.79 1.84 19.79
N GLU A 105 2.31 0.83 19.08
CA GLU A 105 3.63 0.25 19.36
C GLU A 105 4.79 1.25 19.17
N THR A 106 4.63 2.20 18.25
CA THR A 106 5.70 3.16 17.90
C THR A 106 5.50 4.53 18.54
N GLY A 107 4.36 4.76 19.20
CA GLY A 107 4.06 6.01 19.90
C GLY A 107 3.79 7.20 18.95
N VAL A 108 3.39 6.95 17.71
CA VAL A 108 3.04 7.97 16.71
C VAL A 108 1.57 7.90 16.33
N ASN A 109 1.06 8.93 15.68
CA ASN A 109 -0.35 9.05 15.30
C ASN A 109 -0.62 8.86 13.80
N LYS A 110 0.42 8.58 13.02
CA LYS A 110 0.31 8.29 11.59
C LYS A 110 1.31 7.22 11.18
N VAL A 111 0.99 6.48 10.11
CA VAL A 111 1.88 5.49 9.49
C VAL A 111 2.38 5.96 8.13
N ALA A 112 3.46 5.39 7.65
CA ALA A 112 3.79 5.32 6.24
C ALA A 112 3.17 4.05 5.65
N VAL A 113 2.74 4.12 4.39
CA VAL A 113 2.26 2.94 3.66
C VAL A 113 3.03 2.78 2.37
N ALA A 114 3.40 1.55 2.05
CA ALA A 114 4.21 1.25 0.87
C ALA A 114 3.76 -0.05 0.20
N GLY A 115 4.05 -0.20 -1.09
CA GLY A 115 3.83 -1.46 -1.78
C GLY A 115 4.27 -1.45 -3.23
N CYS A 116 4.58 -2.64 -3.74
CA CYS A 116 4.93 -2.87 -5.14
C CYS A 116 3.72 -3.42 -5.91
N SER A 117 3.55 -3.03 -7.18
CA SER A 117 2.50 -3.58 -8.05
C SER A 117 1.10 -3.40 -7.43
N PHE A 118 0.38 -4.50 -7.21
CA PHE A 118 -0.93 -4.47 -6.55
C PHE A 118 -0.83 -4.08 -5.06
N GLY A 119 0.33 -4.29 -4.42
CA GLY A 119 0.61 -3.72 -3.10
C GLY A 119 0.62 -2.19 -3.11
N GLY A 120 1.04 -1.57 -4.23
CA GLY A 120 0.92 -0.12 -4.45
C GLY A 120 -0.55 0.33 -4.54
N TYR A 121 -1.45 -0.50 -5.09
CA TYR A 121 -2.88 -0.25 -5.02
C TYR A 121 -3.40 -0.27 -3.57
N HIS A 122 -3.05 -1.31 -2.79
CA HIS A 122 -3.46 -1.38 -1.38
C HIS A 122 -3.01 -0.15 -0.60
N ALA A 123 -1.74 0.22 -0.76
CA ALA A 123 -1.16 1.40 -0.11
C ALA A 123 -1.88 2.70 -0.51
N ALA A 124 -2.09 2.92 -1.81
CA ALA A 124 -2.75 4.12 -2.31
C ALA A 124 -4.23 4.19 -1.92
N ASN A 125 -4.95 3.06 -2.01
CA ASN A 125 -6.36 3.02 -1.61
C ASN A 125 -6.52 3.39 -0.13
N PHE A 126 -5.73 2.78 0.75
CA PHE A 126 -5.75 3.10 2.17
C PHE A 126 -5.36 4.56 2.44
N ALA A 127 -4.26 5.05 1.86
CA ALA A 127 -3.77 6.40 2.08
C ALA A 127 -4.77 7.48 1.64
N PHE A 128 -5.38 7.34 0.48
CA PHE A 128 -6.32 8.34 -0.03
C PHE A 128 -7.71 8.28 0.62
N LYS A 129 -8.11 7.12 1.15
CA LYS A 129 -9.34 6.99 1.94
C LYS A 129 -9.17 7.52 3.36
N HIS A 130 -8.01 7.28 3.98
CA HIS A 130 -7.71 7.56 5.39
C HIS A 130 -6.48 8.46 5.57
N PRO A 131 -6.44 9.65 4.92
CA PRO A 131 -5.26 10.52 4.95
C PRO A 131 -4.98 11.07 6.36
N GLU A 132 -5.94 11.03 7.26
CA GLU A 132 -5.78 11.34 8.68
C GLU A 132 -4.83 10.36 9.40
N MET A 133 -4.72 9.12 8.91
CA MET A 133 -3.88 8.06 9.47
C MET A 133 -2.53 7.92 8.77
N VAL A 134 -2.34 8.57 7.60
CA VAL A 134 -1.16 8.36 6.75
C VAL A 134 -0.38 9.65 6.59
N SER A 135 0.94 9.57 6.74
CA SER A 135 1.89 10.67 6.49
C SER A 135 2.69 10.49 5.20
N HIS A 136 2.95 9.25 4.80
CA HIS A 136 3.76 8.93 3.62
C HIS A 136 3.11 7.81 2.81
N LEU A 137 3.04 8.00 1.51
CA LEU A 137 2.62 6.99 0.53
C LEU A 137 3.76 6.72 -0.44
N PHE A 138 4.25 5.49 -0.48
CA PHE A 138 5.30 5.04 -1.39
C PHE A 138 4.80 3.90 -2.25
N THR A 139 4.71 4.10 -3.56
CA THR A 139 4.33 3.04 -4.48
C THR A 139 5.43 2.74 -5.48
N MET A 140 5.58 1.50 -5.85
CA MET A 140 6.57 1.01 -6.82
C MET A 140 5.84 0.18 -7.89
N GLY A 141 5.59 0.78 -9.05
CA GLY A 141 4.80 0.16 -10.11
C GLY A 141 3.32 -0.04 -9.71
N GLY A 142 2.70 0.92 -9.03
CA GLY A 142 1.35 0.77 -8.50
C GLY A 142 0.28 0.59 -9.58
N ALA A 143 -0.68 -0.34 -9.35
CA ALA A 143 -1.82 -0.61 -10.21
C ALA A 143 -3.08 0.05 -9.62
N PHE A 144 -3.42 1.27 -10.00
CA PHE A 144 -4.41 2.10 -9.28
C PHE A 144 -5.85 2.01 -9.79
N ASP A 145 -6.14 1.20 -10.79
CA ASP A 145 -7.50 1.04 -11.33
C ASP A 145 -7.93 -0.44 -11.27
N ILE A 146 -8.96 -0.73 -10.46
CA ILE A 146 -9.44 -2.09 -10.23
C ILE A 146 -10.61 -2.49 -11.13
N LYS A 147 -10.99 -1.67 -12.11
CA LYS A 147 -12.14 -1.96 -12.98
C LYS A 147 -12.02 -3.25 -13.76
N MET A 148 -10.79 -3.72 -14.03
CA MET A 148 -10.54 -5.02 -14.64
C MET A 148 -11.06 -6.22 -13.82
N PHE A 149 -11.33 -6.00 -12.52
CA PHE A 149 -11.85 -7.04 -11.62
C PHE A 149 -13.35 -6.98 -11.42
N THR A 150 -14.06 -6.02 -12.04
CA THR A 150 -15.48 -5.78 -11.78
C THR A 150 -16.41 -6.43 -12.78
N ASP A 151 -15.88 -7.04 -13.84
CA ASP A 151 -16.64 -7.72 -14.92
C ASP A 151 -17.78 -6.83 -15.48
N GLY A 152 -17.57 -5.49 -15.49
CA GLY A 152 -18.55 -4.48 -15.93
C GLY A 152 -19.57 -4.06 -14.88
N PHE A 153 -19.60 -4.70 -13.71
CA PHE A 153 -20.43 -4.28 -12.58
C PHE A 153 -19.81 -3.08 -11.87
N TYR A 154 -20.65 -2.17 -11.35
CA TYR A 154 -20.20 -0.97 -10.63
C TYR A 154 -21.20 -0.55 -9.56
N ASN A 155 -20.71 -0.27 -8.36
CA ASN A 155 -21.48 0.22 -7.22
C ASN A 155 -20.60 1.11 -6.31
N ASP A 156 -21.16 1.60 -5.22
CA ASP A 156 -20.44 2.46 -4.27
C ASP A 156 -19.21 1.78 -3.64
N ASP A 157 -19.29 0.48 -3.33
CA ASP A 157 -18.12 -0.25 -2.81
C ASP A 157 -16.96 -0.27 -3.81
N ILE A 158 -17.26 -0.42 -5.12
CA ILE A 158 -16.24 -0.36 -6.16
C ILE A 158 -15.73 1.08 -6.30
N PHE A 159 -16.62 2.07 -6.32
CA PHE A 159 -16.23 3.49 -6.40
C PHE A 159 -15.27 3.87 -5.29
N TYR A 160 -15.62 3.60 -4.03
CA TYR A 160 -14.80 3.96 -2.87
C TYR A 160 -13.58 3.06 -2.64
N ASN A 161 -13.40 2.00 -3.43
CA ASN A 161 -12.20 1.16 -3.45
C ASN A 161 -11.39 1.30 -4.75
N ASN A 162 -11.73 2.29 -5.60
CA ASN A 162 -10.97 2.60 -6.81
C ASN A 162 -10.37 4.01 -6.73
N PRO A 163 -9.09 4.16 -6.36
CA PRO A 163 -8.47 5.47 -6.13
C PRO A 163 -8.66 6.47 -7.27
N VAL A 164 -8.59 6.01 -8.51
CA VAL A 164 -8.74 6.88 -9.69
C VAL A 164 -10.16 7.43 -9.86
N ASP A 165 -11.15 6.86 -9.19
CA ASP A 165 -12.55 7.31 -9.26
C ASP A 165 -12.91 8.23 -8.08
N PHE A 166 -12.58 7.86 -6.83
CA PHE A 166 -13.00 8.65 -5.68
C PHE A 166 -12.07 9.82 -5.35
N LEU A 167 -10.76 9.71 -5.63
CA LEU A 167 -9.79 10.74 -5.27
C LEU A 167 -10.07 12.10 -5.91
N PRO A 168 -10.49 12.22 -7.18
CA PRO A 168 -10.82 13.51 -7.77
C PRO A 168 -11.86 14.32 -6.97
N GLY A 169 -12.87 13.64 -6.41
CA GLY A 169 -13.93 14.26 -5.61
C GLY A 169 -13.59 14.42 -4.12
N SER A 170 -12.52 13.83 -3.62
CA SER A 170 -12.16 13.89 -2.20
C SER A 170 -11.50 15.22 -1.84
N ASN A 171 -11.95 15.87 -0.75
CA ASN A 171 -11.45 17.17 -0.28
C ASN A 171 -11.02 17.15 1.21
N LYS A 172 -10.60 15.99 1.73
CA LYS A 172 -10.05 15.88 3.08
C LYS A 172 -8.73 16.67 3.17
N PRO A 173 -8.58 17.64 4.10
CA PRO A 173 -7.39 18.51 4.15
C PRO A 173 -6.06 17.76 4.33
N GLU A 174 -6.10 16.61 4.96
CA GLU A 174 -4.93 15.77 5.25
C GLU A 174 -4.29 15.20 3.97
N LEU A 175 -5.05 15.12 2.86
CA LEU A 175 -4.53 14.69 1.54
C LEU A 175 -3.34 15.54 1.09
N TRP A 176 -3.39 16.87 1.33
CA TRP A 176 -2.31 17.80 0.96
C TRP A 176 -1.12 17.82 1.91
N GLN A 177 -1.22 17.08 3.02
CA GLN A 177 -0.15 16.98 4.04
C GLN A 177 0.72 15.75 3.86
N MET A 178 0.30 14.79 3.01
CA MET A 178 1.05 13.57 2.78
C MET A 178 2.28 13.80 1.90
N ASN A 179 3.37 13.09 2.22
CA ASN A 179 4.50 12.91 1.31
C ASN A 179 4.18 11.73 0.37
N ILE A 180 3.99 12.00 -0.91
CA ILE A 180 3.56 11.01 -1.90
C ILE A 180 4.67 10.80 -2.92
N ILE A 181 5.11 9.54 -3.07
CA ILE A 181 6.05 9.12 -4.11
C ILE A 181 5.42 7.99 -4.93
N LEU A 182 5.25 8.23 -6.22
CA LEU A 182 4.78 7.25 -7.19
C LEU A 182 5.95 6.80 -8.03
N GLY A 183 6.52 5.64 -7.70
CA GLY A 183 7.61 5.02 -8.45
C GLY A 183 7.10 4.17 -9.60
N THR A 184 7.74 4.28 -10.75
CA THR A 184 7.52 3.41 -11.91
C THR A 184 8.81 3.35 -12.74
N SER A 185 8.78 2.67 -13.88
CA SER A 185 9.92 2.61 -14.78
C SER A 185 9.51 2.68 -16.24
N GLU A 186 10.47 2.95 -17.11
CA GLU A 186 10.22 3.21 -18.53
C GLU A 186 9.48 2.07 -19.23
N HIS A 187 9.81 0.82 -18.87
CA HIS A 187 9.20 -0.39 -19.43
C HIS A 187 8.27 -1.11 -18.44
N ASP A 188 7.76 -0.38 -17.46
CA ASP A 188 6.80 -0.90 -16.48
C ASP A 188 5.40 -1.01 -17.11
N MET A 189 4.78 -2.18 -16.98
CA MET A 189 3.42 -2.42 -17.47
C MET A 189 2.38 -1.55 -16.73
N CYS A 190 2.69 -1.08 -15.52
CA CYS A 190 1.85 -0.18 -14.73
C CYS A 190 2.20 1.31 -14.91
N LYS A 191 3.12 1.66 -15.81
CA LYS A 191 3.57 3.03 -16.03
C LYS A 191 2.41 4.00 -16.28
N ASP A 192 1.48 3.63 -17.15
CA ASP A 192 0.35 4.48 -17.50
C ASP A 192 -0.61 4.71 -16.32
N TYR A 193 -0.77 3.73 -15.43
CA TYR A 193 -1.51 3.91 -14.17
C TYR A 193 -0.85 4.95 -13.27
N ASN A 194 0.50 4.93 -13.17
CA ASN A 194 1.25 5.88 -12.36
C ASN A 194 1.22 7.30 -12.95
N ILE A 195 1.33 7.44 -14.27
CA ILE A 195 1.16 8.73 -14.95
C ILE A 195 -0.26 9.28 -14.74
N ARG A 196 -1.29 8.43 -14.91
CA ARG A 196 -2.68 8.83 -14.69
C ARG A 196 -2.92 9.29 -13.25
N MET A 197 -2.40 8.56 -12.27
CA MET A 197 -2.51 8.96 -10.85
C MET A 197 -1.79 10.27 -10.59
N SER A 198 -0.58 10.46 -11.14
CA SER A 198 0.15 11.72 -11.06
C SER A 198 -0.64 12.89 -11.66
N ASN A 199 -1.32 12.68 -12.79
CA ASN A 199 -2.18 13.71 -13.38
C ASN A 199 -3.35 14.10 -12.46
N ILE A 200 -4.01 13.12 -11.82
CA ILE A 200 -5.07 13.38 -10.83
C ILE A 200 -4.52 14.21 -9.66
N LEU A 201 -3.34 13.87 -9.14
CA LEU A 201 -2.70 14.61 -8.06
C LEU A 201 -2.34 16.04 -8.49
N ASN A 202 -1.85 16.24 -9.71
CA ASN A 202 -1.57 17.56 -10.29
C ASN A 202 -2.84 18.40 -10.42
N GLU A 203 -3.93 17.85 -10.94
CA GLU A 203 -5.23 18.53 -11.06
C GLU A 203 -5.77 18.98 -9.69
N LYS A 204 -5.46 18.23 -8.64
CA LYS A 204 -5.79 18.57 -7.25
C LYS A 204 -4.77 19.49 -6.56
N ASN A 205 -3.69 19.89 -7.23
CA ASN A 205 -2.56 20.62 -6.66
C ASN A 205 -1.98 19.93 -5.41
N MET A 206 -1.92 18.59 -5.42
CA MET A 206 -1.28 17.80 -4.38
C MET A 206 0.19 17.61 -4.71
N ASN A 207 1.07 18.01 -3.81
CA ASN A 207 2.51 17.78 -3.98
C ASN A 207 2.82 16.29 -3.99
N HIS A 208 3.55 15.84 -5.00
CA HIS A 208 4.00 14.45 -5.11
C HIS A 208 5.24 14.36 -6.01
N TRP A 209 5.94 13.28 -5.92
CA TRP A 209 7.04 12.95 -6.81
C TRP A 209 6.67 11.74 -7.67
N LEU A 210 6.63 11.93 -9.00
CA LEU A 210 6.55 10.83 -9.96
C LEU A 210 7.98 10.44 -10.35
N ASP A 211 8.47 9.30 -9.82
CA ASP A 211 9.81 8.76 -10.08
C ASP A 211 9.75 7.73 -11.21
N ILE A 212 10.19 8.11 -12.41
CA ILE A 212 10.25 7.21 -13.58
C ILE A 212 11.70 6.79 -13.81
N ARG A 213 12.03 5.54 -13.48
CA ARG A 213 13.39 4.98 -13.67
C ARG A 213 13.62 4.53 -15.11
N PRO A 214 14.74 4.92 -15.74
CA PRO A 214 15.04 4.52 -17.11
C PRO A 214 15.42 3.02 -17.19
N PHE A 215 15.22 2.45 -18.38
CA PHE A 215 15.66 1.11 -18.77
C PHE A 215 15.22 -0.07 -17.88
N ALA A 216 14.32 0.15 -16.93
CA ALA A 216 13.85 -0.88 -16.02
C ALA A 216 12.46 -1.38 -16.39
N LYS A 217 12.10 -2.55 -15.86
CA LYS A 217 10.80 -3.22 -16.04
C LYS A 217 10.04 -3.28 -14.71
N HIS A 218 8.81 -3.78 -14.75
CA HIS A 218 7.97 -4.08 -13.59
C HIS A 218 8.48 -5.30 -12.83
N ASP A 219 9.51 -5.13 -12.00
CA ASP A 219 10.15 -6.25 -11.31
C ASP A 219 10.92 -5.82 -10.05
N TRP A 220 11.22 -6.79 -9.18
CA TRP A 220 11.89 -6.62 -7.90
C TRP A 220 13.22 -5.86 -7.94
N PRO A 221 14.13 -6.05 -8.93
CA PRO A 221 15.39 -5.33 -8.95
C PRO A 221 15.24 -3.82 -8.83
N ILE A 222 14.33 -3.21 -9.62
CA ILE A 222 14.12 -1.77 -9.58
C ILE A 222 13.42 -1.32 -8.30
N TRP A 223 12.49 -2.11 -7.78
CA TRP A 223 11.80 -1.79 -6.53
C TRP A 223 12.75 -1.80 -5.33
N LYS A 224 13.78 -2.67 -5.34
CA LYS A 224 14.85 -2.70 -4.34
C LYS A 224 15.78 -1.48 -4.39
N GLU A 225 15.87 -0.80 -5.51
CA GLU A 225 16.57 0.47 -5.63
C GLU A 225 15.70 1.65 -5.19
N MET A 226 14.40 1.61 -5.50
CA MET A 226 13.44 2.67 -5.16
C MET A 226 13.17 2.74 -3.66
N PHE A 227 12.89 1.61 -3.03
CA PHE A 227 12.37 1.59 -1.66
C PHE A 227 13.29 2.23 -0.63
N PRO A 228 14.62 1.94 -0.58
CA PRO A 228 15.55 2.65 0.31
C PRO A 228 15.57 4.16 0.08
N HIS A 229 15.50 4.58 -1.19
CA HIS A 229 15.47 5.99 -1.54
C HIS A 229 14.22 6.69 -0.99
N TYR A 230 13.06 6.01 -1.08
CA TYR A 230 11.80 6.58 -0.56
C TYR A 230 11.78 6.60 0.97
N LEU A 231 12.27 5.57 1.64
CA LEU A 231 12.40 5.56 3.10
C LEU A 231 13.31 6.66 3.63
N SER A 232 14.33 7.09 2.87
CA SER A 232 15.21 8.19 3.26
C SER A 232 14.49 9.55 3.38
N THR A 233 13.25 9.67 2.91
CA THR A 233 12.43 10.88 3.04
C THR A 233 11.64 10.93 4.35
N ILE A 234 11.55 9.84 5.09
CA ILE A 234 10.97 9.80 6.43
C ILE A 234 11.94 10.50 7.38
N LYS A 235 11.47 11.53 8.09
CA LYS A 235 12.25 12.34 9.02
C LYS A 235 11.82 12.12 10.45
#